data_718af577d8243f72041f201de100a9ad
#
_entry.id   718af577d8243f72041f201de100a9ad
#
_cell.length_a   1.000
_cell.length_b   1.000
_cell.length_c   1.000
_cell.angle_alpha   90.00
_cell.angle_beta   90.00
_cell.angle_gamma   90.00
#
_symmetry.space_group_name_H-M   'P 1'
#
loop_
_entity.id
_entity.type
_entity.pdbx_description
1 polymer ?
#
loop_
_entity_poly.entity_id
_entity_poly.type
_entity_poly.pdbx_seq_one_letter_code
_entity_poly.pdbx_strand_id
1 'polypeptide(L)'
;MFVGDEVTLDVSFAVARARLANLARGGLLASASEDAYAHGITGLSRVGALGLSKEVRVQARELTERDGSAGLAVRWEVTGPGRGLFPVLDADIRLVPTGDQATLLTLAGAYRPPLGAVGEALDRAILHRVAAATIRNFLSHVTAGITGQPGPAEAGSDPSPLPWAPEMS
;
A
#
# COMPACT_ATOMS: atom_id res chain seq x y z
N MET A 1 -14.25 5.37 8.99
CA MET A 1 -13.08 5.64 9.83
C MET A 1 -11.97 6.13 8.92
N PHE A 2 -11.26 7.21 9.30
CA PHE A 2 -10.18 7.75 8.49
C PHE A 2 -8.82 7.22 8.99
N VAL A 3 -7.94 6.95 8.05
CA VAL A 3 -6.55 6.58 8.26
C VAL A 3 -5.68 7.31 7.24
N GLY A 4 -4.49 7.69 7.63
CA GLY A 4 -3.57 8.38 6.72
C GLY A 4 -2.13 8.32 7.23
N ASP A 5 -1.21 8.58 6.31
CA ASP A 5 0.22 8.69 6.59
C ASP A 5 0.87 9.58 5.52
N GLU A 6 2.05 10.11 5.82
CA GLU A 6 2.76 11.00 4.91
C GLU A 6 4.28 10.80 4.98
N VAL A 7 4.97 11.11 3.90
CA VAL A 7 6.42 11.05 3.79
C VAL A 7 6.94 12.14 2.87
N THR A 8 8.05 12.76 3.25
CA THR A 8 8.79 13.68 2.36
C THR A 8 9.75 12.87 1.50
N LEU A 9 9.67 13.08 0.20
CA LEU A 9 10.52 12.46 -0.81
C LEU A 9 11.60 13.45 -1.25
N ASP A 10 12.86 13.02 -1.28
CA ASP A 10 13.99 13.81 -1.76
C ASP A 10 14.09 13.75 -3.31
N VAL A 11 12.99 14.09 -3.95
CA VAL A 11 12.88 14.19 -5.42
C VAL A 11 11.97 15.35 -5.79
N SER A 12 12.24 15.98 -6.95
CA SER A 12 11.41 17.06 -7.44
C SER A 12 9.97 16.57 -7.73
N PHE A 13 9.00 17.48 -7.64
CA PHE A 13 7.61 17.20 -7.93
C PHE A 13 7.39 16.60 -9.33
N ALA A 14 8.09 17.12 -10.34
CA ALA A 14 7.99 16.61 -11.72
C ALA A 14 8.42 15.14 -11.82
N VAL A 15 9.50 14.76 -11.14
CA VAL A 15 10.00 13.38 -11.09
C VAL A 15 9.04 12.49 -10.31
N ALA A 16 8.62 12.91 -9.11
CA ALA A 16 7.67 12.16 -8.27
C ALA A 16 6.37 11.87 -9.03
N ARG A 17 5.81 12.89 -9.68
CA ARG A 17 4.60 12.79 -10.48
C ARG A 17 4.74 11.82 -11.66
N ALA A 18 5.83 11.95 -12.44
CA ALA A 18 6.06 11.07 -13.58
C ALA A 18 6.20 9.60 -13.15
N ARG A 19 6.92 9.34 -12.06
CA ARG A 19 7.10 7.99 -11.51
C ARG A 19 5.81 7.44 -10.94
N LEU A 20 5.01 8.23 -10.20
CA LEU A 20 3.69 7.81 -9.72
C LEU A 20 2.76 7.45 -10.88
N ALA A 21 2.74 8.24 -11.96
CA ALA A 21 1.96 7.93 -13.15
C ALA A 21 2.40 6.62 -13.83
N ASN A 22 3.70 6.32 -13.82
CA ASN A 22 4.24 5.06 -14.35
C ASN A 22 3.85 3.87 -13.47
N LEU A 23 3.92 4.01 -12.14
CA LEU A 23 3.47 2.98 -11.19
C LEU A 23 1.99 2.65 -11.38
N ALA A 24 1.15 3.68 -11.59
CA ALA A 24 -0.27 3.50 -11.82
C ALA A 24 -0.56 2.75 -13.13
N ARG A 25 0.13 3.08 -14.22
CA ARG A 25 -0.04 2.43 -15.53
C ARG A 25 0.58 1.04 -15.60
N GLY A 26 1.69 0.83 -14.92
CA GLY A 26 2.45 -0.42 -14.94
C GLY A 26 1.87 -1.54 -14.07
N GLY A 27 0.75 -1.33 -13.38
CA GLY A 27 0.17 -2.31 -12.47
C GLY A 27 0.93 -2.49 -11.15
N LEU A 28 2.06 -1.81 -10.97
CA LEU A 28 2.86 -1.90 -9.74
C LEU A 28 2.11 -1.38 -8.50
N LEU A 29 1.22 -0.41 -8.68
CA LEU A 29 0.31 0.00 -7.60
C LEU A 29 -0.67 -1.11 -7.21
N ALA A 30 -1.11 -1.94 -8.15
CA ALA A 30 -1.97 -3.07 -7.88
C ALA A 30 -1.22 -4.11 -7.05
N SER A 31 -0.02 -4.53 -7.48
CA SER A 31 0.80 -5.49 -6.73
C SER A 31 1.18 -4.98 -5.33
N ALA A 32 1.63 -3.73 -5.21
CA ALA A 32 1.93 -3.11 -3.92
C ALA A 32 0.70 -3.06 -2.98
N SER A 33 -0.49 -2.88 -3.55
CA SER A 33 -1.73 -2.86 -2.79
C SER A 33 -2.16 -4.26 -2.35
N GLU A 34 -1.99 -5.27 -3.22
CA GLU A 34 -2.26 -6.67 -2.88
C GLU A 34 -1.36 -7.13 -1.73
N ASP A 35 -0.07 -6.84 -1.79
CA ASP A 35 0.91 -7.17 -0.75
C ASP A 35 0.59 -6.44 0.57
N ALA A 36 0.31 -5.14 0.52
CA ALA A 36 -0.03 -4.35 1.69
C ALA A 36 -1.32 -4.84 2.36
N TYR A 37 -2.32 -5.22 1.56
CA TYR A 37 -3.58 -5.74 2.07
C TYR A 37 -3.43 -7.14 2.65
N ALA A 38 -2.66 -8.03 2.00
CA ALA A 38 -2.35 -9.36 2.50
C ALA A 38 -1.66 -9.29 3.88
N HIS A 39 -0.70 -8.39 4.06
CA HIS A 39 -0.06 -8.15 5.36
C HIS A 39 -1.03 -7.64 6.42
N GLY A 40 -1.91 -6.71 6.07
CA GLY A 40 -2.94 -6.20 6.98
C GLY A 40 -3.90 -7.29 7.45
N ILE A 41 -4.35 -8.16 6.53
CA ILE A 41 -5.27 -9.28 6.85
C ILE A 41 -4.57 -10.39 7.65
N THR A 42 -3.28 -10.63 7.45
CA THR A 42 -2.53 -11.65 8.23
C THR A 42 -2.60 -11.34 9.73
N GLY A 43 -2.66 -10.07 10.10
CA GLY A 43 -2.92 -9.63 11.48
C GLY A 43 -4.31 -10.05 11.99
N LEU A 44 -5.33 -10.13 11.12
CA LEU A 44 -6.69 -10.59 11.46
C LEU A 44 -6.79 -12.12 11.53
N SER A 45 -6.03 -12.84 10.71
CA SER A 45 -6.02 -14.32 10.70
C SER A 45 -5.49 -14.92 12.00
N ARG A 46 -4.65 -14.21 12.75
CA ARG A 46 -4.21 -14.60 14.09
C ARG A 46 -5.30 -14.53 15.15
N VAL A 47 -6.42 -13.88 14.86
CA VAL A 47 -7.57 -13.76 15.77
C VAL A 47 -8.67 -14.80 15.45
N GLY A 48 -8.40 -15.77 14.59
CA GLY A 48 -9.23 -16.98 14.44
C GLY A 48 -10.26 -16.97 13.30
N ALA A 49 -10.10 -16.14 12.28
CA ALA A 49 -11.02 -16.16 11.16
C ALA A 49 -10.31 -16.18 9.80
N LEU A 50 -10.46 -17.30 9.10
CA LEU A 50 -10.39 -17.43 7.65
C LEU A 50 -8.98 -17.46 7.01
N GLY A 51 -8.35 -18.64 7.03
CA GLY A 51 -7.27 -19.02 6.12
C GLY A 51 -7.75 -19.19 4.68
N LEU A 52 -8.25 -18.12 4.07
CA LEU A 52 -8.63 -18.09 2.66
C LEU A 52 -7.74 -17.09 1.95
N SER A 53 -6.95 -17.59 1.00
CA SER A 53 -6.31 -16.75 -0.01
C SER A 53 -7.41 -16.00 -0.75
N LYS A 54 -7.47 -14.69 -0.62
CA LYS A 54 -8.48 -13.83 -1.24
C LYS A 54 -7.81 -12.97 -2.29
N GLU A 55 -8.43 -12.92 -3.46
CA GLU A 55 -8.03 -11.96 -4.47
C GLU A 55 -8.50 -10.56 -4.08
N VAL A 56 -7.58 -9.63 -4.12
CA VAL A 56 -7.85 -8.21 -3.89
C VAL A 56 -7.89 -7.51 -5.24
N ARG A 57 -8.96 -6.79 -5.51
CA ARG A 57 -9.06 -5.94 -6.68
C ARG A 57 -8.66 -4.52 -6.31
N VAL A 58 -7.69 -4.01 -7.00
CA VAL A 58 -7.22 -2.64 -6.87
C VAL A 58 -7.64 -1.84 -8.10
N GLN A 59 -8.30 -0.73 -7.88
CA GLN A 59 -8.69 0.21 -8.92
C GLN A 59 -8.01 1.54 -8.64
N ALA A 60 -7.06 1.91 -9.51
CA ALA A 60 -6.47 3.24 -9.53
C ALA A 60 -7.18 4.08 -10.60
N ARG A 61 -7.56 5.31 -10.26
CA ARG A 61 -8.08 6.29 -11.24
C ARG A 61 -6.92 6.98 -11.95
N GLU A 62 -7.24 7.80 -12.94
CA GLU A 62 -6.23 8.62 -13.59
C GLU A 62 -5.65 9.66 -12.63
N LEU A 63 -4.34 9.91 -12.78
CA LEU A 63 -3.67 10.97 -12.05
C LEU A 63 -4.21 12.33 -12.52
N THR A 64 -4.69 13.10 -11.58
CA THR A 64 -5.21 14.45 -11.84
C THR A 64 -4.28 15.50 -11.26
N GLU A 65 -4.14 16.63 -11.95
CA GLU A 65 -3.39 17.77 -11.47
C GLU A 65 -4.32 18.94 -11.19
N ARG A 66 -4.14 19.55 -10.04
CA ARG A 66 -4.87 20.74 -9.64
C ARG A 66 -4.03 21.57 -8.67
N ASP A 67 -4.00 22.90 -8.89
CA ASP A 67 -3.38 23.87 -7.98
C ASP A 67 -1.93 23.52 -7.61
N GLY A 68 -1.13 23.06 -8.61
CA GLY A 68 0.27 22.69 -8.40
C GLY A 68 0.48 21.39 -7.62
N SER A 69 -0.57 20.61 -7.36
CA SER A 69 -0.51 19.29 -6.75
C SER A 69 -0.98 18.21 -7.73
N ALA A 70 -0.59 16.95 -7.49
CA ALA A 70 -1.10 15.81 -8.23
C ALA A 70 -1.82 14.85 -7.28
N GLY A 71 -2.93 14.27 -7.74
CA GLY A 71 -3.77 13.36 -6.96
C GLY A 71 -4.16 12.12 -7.73
N LEU A 72 -4.19 10.98 -7.06
CA LEU A 72 -4.59 9.68 -7.59
C LEU A 72 -5.49 8.98 -6.57
N ALA A 73 -6.75 8.71 -6.96
CA ALA A 73 -7.65 7.93 -6.12
C ALA A 73 -7.42 6.42 -6.33
N VAL A 74 -7.37 5.67 -5.24
CA VAL A 74 -7.18 4.22 -5.23
C VAL A 74 -8.26 3.57 -4.38
N ARG A 75 -8.86 2.51 -4.90
CA ARG A 75 -9.85 1.71 -4.19
C ARG A 75 -9.40 0.27 -4.11
N TRP A 76 -9.48 -0.30 -2.91
CA TRP A 76 -9.22 -1.71 -2.63
C TRP A 76 -10.48 -2.40 -2.19
N GLU A 77 -10.79 -3.53 -2.80
CA GLU A 77 -11.89 -4.40 -2.40
C GLU A 77 -11.52 -5.87 -2.58
N VAL A 78 -11.98 -6.72 -1.68
CA VAL A 78 -11.87 -8.16 -1.84
C VAL A 78 -12.90 -8.64 -2.84
N THR A 79 -12.52 -9.56 -3.74
CA THR A 79 -13.40 -10.18 -4.72
C THR A 79 -13.76 -11.61 -4.31
N GLY A 80 -14.84 -12.15 -4.90
CA GLY A 80 -15.26 -13.52 -4.69
C GLY A 80 -16.27 -13.73 -3.55
N PRO A 81 -16.57 -15.01 -3.22
CA PRO A 81 -17.52 -15.36 -2.16
C PRO A 81 -17.08 -14.82 -0.80
N GLY A 82 -18.02 -14.25 -0.04
CA GLY A 82 -17.74 -13.66 1.27
C GLY A 82 -17.10 -12.27 1.24
N ARG A 83 -17.07 -11.58 0.08
CA ARG A 83 -16.54 -10.21 -0.05
C ARG A 83 -17.12 -9.22 0.97
N GLY A 84 -18.40 -9.38 1.33
CA GLY A 84 -19.05 -8.52 2.34
C GLY A 84 -18.51 -8.65 3.77
N LEU A 85 -17.66 -9.64 4.04
CA LEU A 85 -17.00 -9.84 5.32
C LEU A 85 -15.66 -9.10 5.42
N PHE A 86 -15.23 -8.47 4.32
CA PHE A 86 -13.96 -7.76 4.25
C PHE A 86 -14.17 -6.26 4.08
N PRO A 87 -13.27 -5.46 4.63
CA PRO A 87 -13.35 -4.03 4.51
C PRO A 87 -13.09 -3.56 3.07
N VAL A 88 -13.70 -2.44 2.72
CA VAL A 88 -13.36 -1.66 1.53
C VAL A 88 -12.56 -0.45 1.98
N LEU A 89 -11.44 -0.19 1.35
CA LEU A 89 -10.62 0.98 1.58
C LEU A 89 -10.63 1.87 0.33
N ASP A 90 -11.11 3.09 0.50
CA ASP A 90 -10.99 4.16 -0.50
C ASP A 90 -9.91 5.13 -0.01
N ALA A 91 -8.88 5.38 -0.81
CA ALA A 91 -7.77 6.26 -0.44
C ALA A 91 -7.37 7.19 -1.59
N ASP A 92 -6.84 8.35 -1.21
CA ASP A 92 -6.27 9.33 -2.11
C ASP A 92 -4.76 9.46 -1.84
N ILE A 93 -3.98 9.28 -2.89
CA ILE A 93 -2.56 9.62 -2.92
C ILE A 93 -2.46 11.06 -3.41
N ARG A 94 -1.71 11.89 -2.71
CA ARG A 94 -1.45 13.27 -3.11
C ARG A 94 0.04 13.58 -3.08
N LEU A 95 0.52 14.27 -4.11
CA LEU A 95 1.86 14.83 -4.21
C LEU A 95 1.76 16.35 -4.16
N VAL A 96 2.53 16.97 -3.28
CA VAL A 96 2.60 18.43 -3.12
C VAL A 96 4.08 18.84 -3.12
N PRO A 97 4.51 19.77 -3.99
CA PRO A 97 5.88 20.28 -3.95
C PRO A 97 6.12 21.04 -2.65
N THR A 98 7.21 20.74 -1.97
CA THR A 98 7.64 21.41 -0.73
C THR A 98 8.98 22.13 -0.89
N GLY A 99 9.63 21.96 -2.03
CA GLY A 99 10.88 22.58 -2.43
C GLY A 99 11.28 22.15 -3.84
N ASP A 100 12.40 22.65 -4.35
CA ASP A 100 12.87 22.33 -5.71
C ASP A 100 13.15 20.82 -5.88
N GLN A 101 13.69 20.18 -4.85
CA GLN A 101 14.02 18.75 -4.83
C GLN A 101 13.29 18.02 -3.70
N ALA A 102 12.17 18.54 -3.24
CA ALA A 102 11.40 17.93 -2.16
C ALA A 102 9.91 17.89 -2.52
N THR A 103 9.29 16.73 -2.29
CA THR A 103 7.87 16.51 -2.55
C THR A 103 7.25 15.79 -1.36
N LEU A 104 6.16 16.32 -0.83
CA LEU A 104 5.35 15.64 0.17
C LEU A 104 4.42 14.65 -0.53
N LEU A 105 4.53 13.38 -0.16
CA LEU A 105 3.61 12.32 -0.53
C LEU A 105 2.68 12.05 0.66
N THR A 106 1.40 12.24 0.46
CA THR A 106 0.37 11.97 1.47
C THR A 106 -0.55 10.87 0.96
N LEU A 107 -0.90 9.93 1.83
CA LEU A 107 -1.93 8.93 1.60
C LEU A 107 -3.00 9.10 2.67
N ALA A 108 -4.23 9.39 2.27
CA ALA A 108 -5.37 9.51 3.16
C ALA A 108 -6.51 8.62 2.68
N GLY A 109 -7.06 7.80 3.58
CA GLY A 109 -8.08 6.83 3.21
C GLY A 109 -9.26 6.79 4.17
N ALA A 110 -10.41 6.40 3.62
CA ALA A 110 -11.63 6.10 4.35
C ALA A 110 -11.86 4.59 4.32
N TYR A 111 -11.91 4.01 5.49
CA TYR A 111 -12.15 2.61 5.71
C TYR A 111 -13.61 2.38 6.03
N ARG A 112 -14.25 1.44 5.33
CA ARG A 112 -15.61 0.97 5.61
C ARG A 112 -15.55 -0.43 6.18
N PRO A 113 -16.00 -0.64 7.44
CA PRO A 113 -16.06 -1.96 8.03
C PRO A 113 -17.03 -2.87 7.26
N PRO A 114 -16.81 -4.19 7.31
CA PRO A 114 -17.72 -5.16 6.70
C PRO A 114 -19.13 -5.03 7.30
N LEU A 115 -20.14 -5.24 6.45
CA LEU A 115 -21.55 -5.26 6.85
C LEU A 115 -21.89 -6.63 7.45
N GLY A 116 -22.46 -6.65 8.68
CA GLY A 116 -23.01 -7.84 9.32
C GLY A 116 -22.47 -8.13 10.71
N ALA A 117 -22.92 -9.23 11.33
CA ALA A 117 -22.59 -9.67 12.69
C ALA A 117 -21.09 -9.84 12.97
N VAL A 118 -20.28 -10.05 11.93
CA VAL A 118 -18.81 -10.11 12.04
C VAL A 118 -18.22 -8.73 12.31
N GLY A 119 -18.84 -7.66 11.79
CA GLY A 119 -18.40 -6.28 12.04
C GLY A 119 -18.71 -5.80 13.47
N GLU A 120 -19.71 -6.37 14.12
CA GLU A 120 -20.04 -6.06 15.52
C GLU A 120 -19.11 -6.78 16.50
N ALA A 121 -18.59 -7.96 16.13
CA ALA A 121 -17.68 -8.76 16.95
C ALA A 121 -16.21 -8.34 16.80
N LEU A 122 -15.84 -7.62 15.75
CA LEU A 122 -14.48 -7.12 15.59
C LEU A 122 -14.32 -5.78 16.31
N ASP A 123 -13.39 -5.76 17.26
CA ASP A 123 -13.02 -4.54 17.98
C ASP A 123 -12.57 -3.45 16.96
N ARG A 124 -13.18 -2.28 17.07
CA ARG A 124 -12.86 -1.10 16.24
C ARG A 124 -11.38 -0.75 16.31
N ALA A 125 -10.71 -1.02 17.43
CA ALA A 125 -9.27 -0.79 17.60
C ALA A 125 -8.43 -1.76 16.73
N ILE A 126 -8.86 -3.02 16.59
CA ILE A 126 -8.20 -4.01 15.73
C ILE A 126 -8.32 -3.59 14.27
N LEU A 127 -9.51 -3.22 13.84
CA LEU A 127 -9.78 -2.76 12.48
C LEU A 127 -8.95 -1.52 12.14
N HIS A 128 -8.81 -0.58 13.07
CA HIS A 128 -7.99 0.60 12.88
C HIS A 128 -6.51 0.27 12.72
N ARG A 129 -5.98 -0.64 13.55
CA ARG A 129 -4.57 -1.08 13.45
C ARG A 129 -4.27 -1.74 12.12
N VAL A 130 -5.18 -2.59 11.63
CA VAL A 130 -5.05 -3.26 10.33
C VAL A 130 -5.04 -2.24 9.21
N ALA A 131 -6.00 -1.32 9.18
CA ALA A 131 -6.07 -0.28 8.18
C ALA A 131 -4.82 0.63 8.19
N ALA A 132 -4.34 1.03 9.37
CA ALA A 132 -3.14 1.81 9.51
C ALA A 132 -1.88 1.06 9.05
N ALA A 133 -1.78 -0.24 9.34
CA ALA A 133 -0.67 -1.08 8.86
C ALA A 133 -0.70 -1.23 7.33
N THR A 134 -1.88 -1.47 6.75
CA THR A 134 -2.06 -1.54 5.29
C THR A 134 -1.62 -0.25 4.61
N ILE A 135 -2.04 0.90 5.13
CA ILE A 135 -1.67 2.21 4.57
C ILE A 135 -0.16 2.46 4.65
N ARG A 136 0.47 2.17 5.79
CA ARG A 136 1.93 2.34 5.93
C ARG A 136 2.71 1.45 4.96
N ASN A 137 2.35 0.17 4.85
CA ASN A 137 3.00 -0.74 3.93
C ASN A 137 2.83 -0.29 2.48
N PHE A 138 1.63 0.11 2.10
CA PHE A 138 1.38 0.62 0.77
C PHE A 138 2.20 1.90 0.49
N LEU A 139 2.20 2.86 1.42
CA LEU A 139 2.96 4.10 1.29
C LEU A 139 4.47 3.81 1.13
N SER A 140 5.01 2.84 1.86
CA SER A 140 6.42 2.45 1.72
C SER A 140 6.74 1.85 0.35
N HIS A 141 5.86 1.05 -0.24
CA HIS A 141 6.03 0.53 -1.60
C HIS A 141 5.95 1.64 -2.65
N VAL A 142 5.00 2.57 -2.51
CA VAL A 142 4.89 3.72 -3.41
C VAL A 142 6.13 4.61 -3.29
N THR A 143 6.61 4.85 -2.08
CA THR A 143 7.85 5.61 -1.82
C THR A 143 9.04 4.96 -2.50
N ALA A 144 9.24 3.66 -2.31
CA ALA A 144 10.31 2.88 -2.95
C ALA A 144 10.24 2.98 -4.48
N GLY A 145 9.05 2.83 -5.06
CA GLY A 145 8.84 2.97 -6.50
C GLY A 145 9.12 4.38 -7.03
N ILE A 146 8.81 5.42 -6.25
CA ILE A 146 9.09 6.80 -6.62
C ILE A 146 10.57 7.16 -6.43
N THR A 147 11.22 6.70 -5.37
CA THR A 147 12.64 7.02 -5.09
C THR A 147 13.61 6.13 -5.87
N GLY A 148 13.13 4.97 -6.37
CA GLY A 148 13.97 3.96 -7.00
C GLY A 148 14.79 3.15 -6.00
N GLN A 149 14.40 3.16 -4.72
CA GLN A 149 14.99 2.34 -3.67
C GLN A 149 14.34 0.96 -3.62
N PRO A 150 15.06 -0.11 -3.23
CA PRO A 150 14.43 -1.41 -3.04
C PRO A 150 13.34 -1.33 -1.97
N GLY A 151 12.18 -1.92 -2.26
CA GLY A 151 11.07 -1.97 -1.32
C GLY A 151 11.38 -2.84 -0.09
N PRO A 152 10.59 -2.74 0.99
CA PRO A 152 10.85 -3.47 2.24
C PRO A 152 10.87 -5.00 2.10
N ALA A 153 10.32 -5.57 1.03
CA ALA A 153 10.36 -7.00 0.76
C ALA A 153 11.68 -7.46 0.12
N GLU A 154 12.45 -6.59 -0.53
CA GLU A 154 13.71 -6.94 -1.19
C GLU A 154 14.94 -6.78 -0.28
N ALA A 155 14.81 -6.05 0.81
CA ALA A 155 15.89 -5.82 1.79
C ALA A 155 16.26 -7.07 2.62
N GLY A 156 15.49 -8.17 2.51
CA GLY A 156 15.70 -9.41 3.23
C GLY A 156 16.38 -10.54 2.44
N SER A 157 16.68 -10.33 1.16
CA SER A 157 17.37 -11.32 0.32
C SER A 157 18.84 -10.99 0.21
N ASP A 158 19.54 -11.12 1.34
CA ASP A 158 21.01 -11.23 1.32
C ASP A 158 21.36 -12.58 0.66
N PRO A 159 22.06 -12.60 -0.49
CA PRO A 159 22.51 -13.87 -1.06
C PRO A 159 23.57 -14.45 -0.10
N SER A 160 23.15 -15.36 0.75
CA SER A 160 24.07 -16.19 1.53
C SER A 160 25.15 -16.73 0.61
N PRO A 161 26.43 -16.50 0.89
CA PRO A 161 27.49 -17.11 0.11
C PRO A 161 27.34 -18.62 0.18
N LEU A 162 27.33 -19.26 -0.99
CA LEU A 162 27.24 -20.71 -1.13
C LEU A 162 28.36 -21.38 -0.32
N PRO A 163 28.06 -22.37 0.52
CA PRO A 163 29.05 -22.94 1.46
C PRO A 163 30.02 -23.95 0.80
N TRP A 164 30.26 -23.85 -0.53
CA TRP A 164 31.16 -24.78 -1.22
C TRP A 164 31.99 -24.03 -2.29
N ALA A 165 33.03 -23.39 -1.93
CA ALA A 165 34.14 -23.09 -2.83
C ALA A 165 35.28 -24.07 -2.49
N PRO A 166 35.66 -25.02 -3.35
CA PRO A 166 36.88 -25.80 -3.11
C PRO A 166 38.07 -24.90 -3.29
N GLU A 167 38.88 -24.78 -2.24
CA GLU A 167 40.22 -24.20 -2.33
C GLU A 167 41.06 -25.05 -3.31
N MET A 168 41.38 -24.44 -4.44
CA MET A 168 42.38 -25.00 -5.35
C MET A 168 43.74 -24.51 -4.89
N SER A 169 44.51 -25.43 -4.27
CA SER A 169 45.96 -25.32 -4.08
C SER A 169 46.67 -25.66 -5.36
#